data_e8b7213a0dc6a52eb2a4e228a85ff250
#
_entry.id   e8b7213a0dc6a52eb2a4e228a85ff250
#
_cell.length_a   1.000
_cell.length_b   1.000
_cell.length_c   1.000
_cell.angle_alpha   90.00
_cell.angle_beta   90.00
_cell.angle_gamma   90.00
#
_symmetry.space_group_name_H-M   'P 1'
#
loop_
_entity.id
_entity.type
_entity.pdbx_description
1 polymer ?
#
loop_
_entity_poly.entity_id
_entity_poly.type
_entity_poly.pdbx_seq_one_letter_code
_entity_poly.pdbx_strand_id
1 'polypeptide(L)'
;MLLITDANIFMDLEKVGLLEYFDKLDFKFATSDFVFNELNSQQKTIVNQLNVDVFEISPTKIASFYQEFSNLGQLNISYQDYSIFYHAKAYNGTVLSNDKRLRNFAKTRSISVKGLFFILDEFISQMIISKEIMVQKLLLLKTINKRLPIQELDKRIKELS
;
A
#
# COMPACT_ATOMS: atom_id res chain seq x y z
N MET A 1 -1.13 11.57 -9.14
CA MET A 1 -1.86 10.43 -8.52
C MET A 1 -1.58 10.43 -7.03
N LEU A 2 -2.62 10.32 -6.20
CA LEU A 2 -2.50 10.14 -4.76
C LEU A 2 -2.77 8.67 -4.43
N LEU A 3 -1.80 8.01 -3.80
CA LEU A 3 -1.88 6.61 -3.40
C LEU A 3 -2.02 6.54 -1.87
N ILE A 4 -3.11 5.93 -1.40
CA ILE A 4 -3.37 5.72 0.02
C ILE A 4 -3.03 4.27 0.34
N THR A 5 -1.97 4.07 1.13
CA THR A 5 -1.35 2.75 1.33
C THR A 5 -1.69 2.14 2.68
N ASP A 6 -1.86 0.81 2.68
CA ASP A 6 -1.96 0.01 3.90
C ASP A 6 -0.57 -0.35 4.47
N ALA A 7 -0.55 -0.98 5.66
CA ALA A 7 0.67 -1.36 6.34
C ALA A 7 1.48 -2.43 5.58
N ASN A 8 0.81 -3.34 4.87
CA ASN A 8 1.47 -4.48 4.23
C ASN A 8 2.41 -4.06 3.10
N ILE A 9 2.07 -3.01 2.36
CA ILE A 9 2.95 -2.47 1.30
C ILE A 9 4.25 -1.96 1.93
N PHE A 10 4.19 -1.20 3.02
CA PHE A 10 5.39 -0.75 3.74
C PHE A 10 6.24 -1.93 4.22
N MET A 11 5.60 -2.93 4.81
CA MET A 11 6.28 -4.12 5.34
C MET A 11 6.96 -4.93 4.24
N ASP A 12 6.30 -5.13 3.11
CA ASP A 12 6.86 -5.88 1.98
C ASP A 12 8.06 -5.14 1.36
N LEU A 13 7.95 -3.83 1.18
CA LEU A 13 9.06 -3.02 0.66
C LEU A 13 10.25 -2.96 1.62
N GLU A 14 9.99 -2.86 2.94
CA GLU A 14 11.04 -2.89 3.95
C GLU A 14 11.83 -4.19 3.91
N LYS A 15 11.15 -5.34 3.85
CA LYS A 15 11.77 -6.67 3.87
C LYS A 15 12.76 -6.89 2.73
N VAL A 16 12.59 -6.23 1.62
CA VAL A 16 13.48 -6.33 0.46
C VAL A 16 14.37 -5.10 0.28
N GLY A 17 14.34 -4.16 1.22
CA GLY A 17 15.19 -2.96 1.21
C GLY A 17 14.80 -1.96 0.12
N LEU A 18 13.50 -1.86 -0.22
CA LEU A 18 13.00 -0.91 -1.21
C LEU A 18 12.21 0.24 -0.60
N LEU A 19 11.87 0.20 0.70
CA LEU A 19 11.04 1.22 1.33
C LEU A 19 11.70 2.61 1.28
N GLU A 20 13.01 2.69 1.44
CA GLU A 20 13.77 3.95 1.39
C GLU A 20 13.74 4.66 0.03
N TYR A 21 13.34 3.95 -1.02
CA TYR A 21 13.21 4.52 -2.37
C TYR A 21 11.78 4.99 -2.68
N PHE A 22 10.86 4.79 -1.76
CA PHE A 22 9.44 5.01 -1.98
C PHE A 22 9.12 6.47 -2.33
N ASP A 23 9.77 7.40 -1.65
CA ASP A 23 9.60 8.85 -1.87
C ASP A 23 10.24 9.36 -3.16
N LYS A 24 11.05 8.54 -3.85
CA LYS A 24 11.63 8.88 -5.14
C LYS A 24 10.64 8.68 -6.30
N LEU A 25 9.56 7.94 -6.05
CA LEU A 25 8.48 7.78 -7.03
C LEU A 25 7.72 9.10 -7.21
N ASP A 26 7.38 9.42 -8.45
CA ASP A 26 6.64 10.63 -8.81
C ASP A 26 5.14 10.47 -8.53
N PHE A 27 4.82 10.18 -7.28
CA PHE A 27 3.45 10.09 -6.77
C PHE A 27 3.36 10.80 -5.41
N LYS A 28 2.13 11.15 -5.04
CA LYS A 28 1.83 11.54 -3.67
C LYS A 28 1.38 10.31 -2.90
N PHE A 29 1.95 10.09 -1.72
CA PHE A 29 1.61 8.98 -0.85
C PHE A 29 1.02 9.47 0.46
N ALA A 30 0.04 8.74 0.93
CA ALA A 30 -0.52 8.92 2.25
C ALA A 30 -0.88 7.57 2.87
N THR A 31 -1.06 7.56 4.15
CA THR A 31 -1.66 6.45 4.91
C THR A 31 -2.59 7.05 5.96
N SER A 32 -3.34 6.21 6.66
CA SER A 32 -4.14 6.68 7.80
C SER A 32 -3.33 6.61 9.10
N ASP A 33 -3.71 7.39 10.08
CA ASP A 33 -3.18 7.29 11.44
C ASP A 33 -3.44 5.90 12.05
N PHE A 34 -4.57 5.27 11.75
CA PHE A 34 -4.89 3.91 12.17
C PHE A 34 -3.84 2.91 11.65
N VAL A 35 -3.50 3.00 10.38
CA VAL A 35 -2.47 2.14 9.76
C VAL A 35 -1.08 2.48 10.29
N PHE A 36 -0.76 3.76 10.38
CA PHE A 36 0.53 4.22 10.91
C PHE A 36 0.78 3.68 12.32
N ASN A 37 -0.25 3.66 13.16
CA ASN A 37 -0.14 3.15 14.53
C ASN A 37 0.08 1.63 14.62
N GLU A 38 -0.21 0.86 13.56
CA GLU A 38 0.11 -0.57 13.49
C GLU A 38 1.59 -0.85 13.22
N LEU A 39 2.33 0.13 12.70
CA LEU A 39 3.75 -0.02 12.38
C LEU A 39 4.58 -0.11 13.66
N ASN A 40 5.67 -0.90 13.61
CA ASN A 40 6.65 -0.89 14.70
C ASN A 40 7.48 0.41 14.71
N SER A 41 8.28 0.62 15.76
CA SER A 41 9.05 1.85 15.92
C SER A 41 10.01 2.12 14.78
N GLN A 42 10.67 1.09 14.24
CA GLN A 42 11.60 1.22 13.12
C GLN A 42 10.85 1.63 11.85
N GLN A 43 9.73 1.00 11.56
CA GLN A 43 8.89 1.30 10.40
C GLN A 43 8.34 2.73 10.48
N LYS A 44 7.86 3.16 11.64
CA LYS A 44 7.42 4.55 11.88
C LYS A 44 8.53 5.55 11.60
N THR A 45 9.74 5.26 12.08
CA THR A 45 10.90 6.12 11.82
C THR A 45 11.18 6.25 10.32
N ILE A 46 11.15 5.14 9.58
CA ILE A 46 11.36 5.14 8.13
C ILE A 46 10.27 5.95 7.43
N VAL A 47 8.99 5.66 7.75
CA VAL A 47 7.86 6.37 7.13
C VAL A 47 7.89 7.87 7.42
N ASN A 48 8.28 8.27 8.63
CA ASN A 48 8.43 9.69 8.99
C ASN A 48 9.56 10.40 8.21
N GLN A 49 10.56 9.66 7.74
CA GLN A 49 11.63 10.18 6.89
C GLN A 49 11.24 10.28 5.41
N LEU A 50 10.21 9.54 5.01
CA LEU A 50 9.66 9.57 3.65
C LEU A 50 8.62 10.67 3.51
N ASN A 51 8.38 11.08 2.27
CA ASN A 51 7.32 12.04 1.95
C ASN A 51 5.96 11.35 1.86
N VAL A 52 5.52 10.80 2.99
CA VAL A 52 4.22 10.10 3.14
C VAL A 52 3.39 10.86 4.16
N ASP A 53 2.25 11.36 3.72
CA ASP A 53 1.32 12.05 4.63
C ASP A 53 0.57 11.04 5.50
N VAL A 54 0.35 11.39 6.76
CA VAL A 54 -0.50 10.61 7.67
C VAL A 54 -1.81 11.35 7.85
N PHE A 55 -2.87 10.80 7.25
CA PHE A 55 -4.21 11.39 7.32
C PHE A 55 -4.93 10.97 8.59
N GLU A 56 -5.49 11.94 9.26
CA GLU A 56 -6.34 11.75 10.43
C GLU A 56 -7.79 12.03 10.11
N ILE A 57 -8.70 11.35 10.81
CA ILE A 57 -10.12 11.67 10.76
C ILE A 57 -10.38 12.73 11.82
N SER A 58 -10.98 13.86 11.44
CA SER A 58 -11.23 14.95 12.37
C SER A 58 -12.11 14.49 13.53
N PRO A 59 -11.96 15.08 14.74
CA PRO A 59 -12.78 14.73 15.91
C PRO A 59 -14.29 14.85 15.67
N THR A 60 -14.72 15.75 14.77
CA THR A 60 -16.14 15.92 14.42
C THR A 60 -16.68 14.82 13.52
N LYS A 61 -15.81 14.05 12.84
CA LYS A 61 -16.19 12.99 11.89
C LYS A 61 -15.91 11.58 12.40
N ILE A 62 -15.18 11.44 13.51
CA ILE A 62 -14.74 10.12 13.98
C ILE A 62 -15.91 9.22 14.39
N ALA A 63 -16.92 9.76 15.04
CA ALA A 63 -18.13 9.01 15.42
C ALA A 63 -18.87 8.51 14.18
N SER A 64 -19.02 9.36 13.17
CA SER A 64 -19.64 9.02 11.88
C SER A 64 -18.84 7.94 11.14
N PHE A 65 -17.52 8.03 11.18
CA PHE A 65 -16.64 7.00 10.61
C PHE A 65 -16.91 5.62 11.22
N TYR A 66 -16.92 5.52 12.54
CA TYR A 66 -17.16 4.24 13.22
C TYR A 66 -18.58 3.73 13.00
N GLN A 67 -19.56 4.62 12.93
CA GLN A 67 -20.94 4.25 12.61
C GLN A 67 -21.08 3.69 11.19
N GLU A 68 -20.48 4.35 10.21
CA GLU A 68 -20.44 3.87 8.81
C GLU A 68 -19.75 2.50 8.72
N PHE A 69 -18.62 2.33 9.40
CA PHE A 69 -17.92 1.06 9.47
C PHE A 69 -18.82 -0.03 10.10
N SER A 70 -19.48 0.25 11.22
CA SER A 70 -20.38 -0.70 11.88
C SER A 70 -21.57 -1.10 11.00
N ASN A 71 -22.08 -0.20 10.17
CA ASN A 71 -23.19 -0.45 9.26
C ASN A 71 -22.82 -1.32 8.05
N LEU A 72 -21.53 -1.55 7.80
CA LEU A 72 -21.08 -2.43 6.71
C LEU A 72 -21.38 -3.91 6.97
N GLY A 73 -21.69 -4.28 8.21
CA GLY A 73 -21.98 -5.67 8.59
C GLY A 73 -20.77 -6.59 8.51
N GLN A 74 -20.96 -7.82 8.00
CA GLN A 74 -19.96 -8.88 8.00
C GLN A 74 -19.02 -8.84 6.78
N LEU A 75 -18.57 -7.66 6.34
CA LEU A 75 -17.70 -7.54 5.15
C LEU A 75 -16.25 -7.96 5.40
N ASN A 76 -15.92 -8.30 6.63
CA ASN A 76 -14.64 -8.92 6.97
C ASN A 76 -13.40 -8.10 6.57
N ILE A 77 -13.51 -6.77 6.66
CA ILE A 77 -12.41 -5.83 6.60
C ILE A 77 -12.25 -5.17 7.97
N SER A 78 -11.01 -4.86 8.34
CA SER A 78 -10.72 -4.15 9.58
C SER A 78 -11.08 -2.67 9.47
N TYR A 79 -11.21 -1.99 10.63
CA TYR A 79 -11.43 -0.55 10.60
C TYR A 79 -10.19 0.20 10.08
N GLN A 80 -8.99 -0.36 10.22
CA GLN A 80 -7.76 0.14 9.62
C GLN A 80 -7.86 0.12 8.09
N ASP A 81 -8.26 -1.01 7.51
CA ASP A 81 -8.47 -1.13 6.07
C ASP A 81 -9.59 -0.21 5.57
N TYR A 82 -10.67 -0.12 6.34
CA TYR A 82 -11.76 0.81 6.02
C TYR A 82 -11.27 2.27 6.02
N SER A 83 -10.35 2.64 6.92
CA SER A 83 -9.78 3.98 6.96
C SER A 83 -9.03 4.34 5.67
N ILE A 84 -8.34 3.38 5.06
CA ILE A 84 -7.66 3.56 3.76
C ILE A 84 -8.68 3.87 2.66
N PHE A 85 -9.75 3.08 2.58
CA PHE A 85 -10.86 3.34 1.66
C PHE A 85 -11.51 4.70 1.91
N TYR A 86 -11.76 5.03 3.17
CA TYR A 86 -12.39 6.29 3.58
C TYR A 86 -11.60 7.50 3.06
N HIS A 87 -10.29 7.52 3.29
CA HIS A 87 -9.44 8.60 2.80
C HIS A 87 -9.32 8.61 1.28
N ALA A 88 -9.24 7.45 0.64
CA ALA A 88 -9.22 7.37 -0.82
C ALA A 88 -10.48 7.98 -1.44
N LYS A 89 -11.63 7.70 -0.85
CA LYS A 89 -12.90 8.30 -1.27
C LYS A 89 -12.93 9.81 -1.03
N ALA A 90 -12.51 10.25 0.15
CA ALA A 90 -12.54 11.67 0.55
C ALA A 90 -11.63 12.54 -0.32
N TYR A 91 -10.47 12.03 -0.72
CA TYR A 91 -9.45 12.78 -1.46
C TYR A 91 -9.33 12.40 -2.92
N ASN A 92 -10.28 11.62 -3.45
CA ASN A 92 -10.22 11.10 -4.83
C ASN A 92 -8.88 10.39 -5.12
N GLY A 93 -8.42 9.61 -4.16
CA GLY A 93 -7.17 8.84 -4.25
C GLY A 93 -7.38 7.42 -4.72
N THR A 94 -6.28 6.71 -4.87
CA THR A 94 -6.23 5.29 -5.23
C THR A 94 -5.81 4.49 -4.00
N VAL A 95 -6.51 3.40 -3.70
CA VAL A 95 -6.11 2.46 -2.65
C VAL A 95 -4.89 1.66 -3.13
N LEU A 96 -3.82 1.67 -2.33
CA LEU A 96 -2.62 0.89 -2.57
C LEU A 96 -2.55 -0.24 -1.55
N SER A 97 -2.93 -1.45 -1.97
CA SER A 97 -3.00 -2.63 -1.08
C SER A 97 -2.97 -3.92 -1.88
N ASN A 98 -2.39 -4.96 -1.28
CA ASN A 98 -2.49 -6.33 -1.79
C ASN A 98 -3.62 -7.13 -1.10
N ASP A 99 -4.24 -6.59 -0.07
CA ASP A 99 -5.35 -7.27 0.60
C ASP A 99 -6.55 -7.42 -0.33
N LYS A 100 -6.92 -8.67 -0.62
CA LYS A 100 -7.99 -8.98 -1.58
C LYS A 100 -9.35 -8.42 -1.14
N ARG A 101 -9.63 -8.44 0.16
CA ARG A 101 -10.91 -7.98 0.71
C ARG A 101 -11.04 -6.47 0.58
N LEU A 102 -10.00 -5.73 0.97
CA LEU A 102 -9.95 -4.27 0.81
C LEU A 102 -10.03 -3.87 -0.66
N ARG A 103 -9.27 -4.55 -1.54
CA ARG A 103 -9.29 -4.29 -2.98
C ARG A 103 -10.68 -4.50 -3.58
N ASN A 104 -11.34 -5.60 -3.27
CA ASN A 104 -12.69 -5.88 -3.76
C ASN A 104 -13.71 -4.88 -3.20
N PHE A 105 -13.61 -4.56 -1.92
CA PHE A 105 -14.45 -3.56 -1.28
C PHE A 105 -14.35 -2.19 -1.97
N ALA A 106 -13.14 -1.74 -2.25
CA ALA A 106 -12.89 -0.47 -2.93
C ALA A 106 -13.40 -0.50 -4.39
N LYS A 107 -13.09 -1.56 -5.14
CA LYS A 107 -13.52 -1.71 -6.54
C LYS A 107 -15.03 -1.68 -6.70
N THR A 108 -15.77 -2.38 -5.84
CA THR A 108 -17.24 -2.40 -5.91
C THR A 108 -17.86 -1.04 -5.60
N ARG A 109 -17.07 -0.12 -5.05
CA ARG A 109 -17.48 1.26 -4.76
C ARG A 109 -16.80 2.28 -5.68
N SER A 110 -16.32 1.82 -6.83
CA SER A 110 -15.71 2.65 -7.88
C SER A 110 -14.45 3.41 -7.41
N ILE A 111 -13.74 2.88 -6.41
CA ILE A 111 -12.44 3.39 -6.01
C ILE A 111 -11.35 2.60 -6.73
N SER A 112 -10.41 3.32 -7.34
CA SER A 112 -9.25 2.75 -8.02
C SER A 112 -8.35 2.01 -7.03
N VAL A 113 -7.78 0.87 -7.46
CA VAL A 113 -6.85 0.10 -6.61
C VAL A 113 -5.59 -0.26 -7.38
N LYS A 114 -4.46 -0.22 -6.69
CA LYS A 114 -3.15 -0.69 -7.13
C LYS A 114 -2.57 -1.59 -6.04
N GLY A 115 -1.57 -2.38 -6.39
CA GLY A 115 -0.88 -3.26 -5.45
C GLY A 115 0.64 -3.12 -5.53
N LEU A 116 1.35 -3.99 -4.81
CA LEU A 116 2.81 -3.97 -4.75
C LEU A 116 3.46 -4.02 -6.14
N PHE A 117 2.95 -4.87 -7.04
CA PHE A 117 3.53 -4.99 -8.38
C PHE A 117 3.50 -3.69 -9.17
N PHE A 118 2.47 -2.87 -9.00
CA PHE A 118 2.43 -1.54 -9.60
C PHE A 118 3.63 -0.70 -9.12
N ILE A 119 3.92 -0.70 -7.82
CA ILE A 119 5.06 0.05 -7.25
C ILE A 119 6.39 -0.50 -7.79
N LEU A 120 6.55 -1.81 -7.85
CA LEU A 120 7.78 -2.42 -8.38
C LEU A 120 7.99 -2.09 -9.85
N ASP A 121 6.93 -2.12 -10.66
CA ASP A 121 6.99 -1.74 -12.08
C ASP A 121 7.33 -0.25 -12.24
N GLU A 122 6.81 0.61 -11.37
CA GLU A 122 7.10 2.05 -11.38
C GLU A 122 8.54 2.37 -10.98
N PHE A 123 9.14 1.63 -10.05
CA PHE A 123 10.56 1.77 -9.74
C PHE A 123 11.45 1.59 -10.99
N ILE A 124 11.08 0.64 -11.85
CA ILE A 124 11.79 0.41 -13.12
C ILE A 124 11.44 1.50 -14.14
N SER A 125 10.16 1.78 -14.32
CA SER A 125 9.68 2.76 -15.29
C SER A 125 10.27 4.15 -15.06
N GLN A 126 10.41 4.55 -13.80
CA GLN A 126 10.97 5.84 -13.41
C GLN A 126 12.49 5.79 -13.22
N MET A 127 13.15 4.68 -13.58
CA MET A 127 14.60 4.48 -13.51
C MET A 127 15.20 4.70 -12.11
N ILE A 128 14.43 4.42 -11.06
CA ILE A 128 14.87 4.52 -9.66
C ILE A 128 15.70 3.31 -9.28
N ILE A 129 15.29 2.13 -9.76
CA ILE A 129 15.96 0.84 -9.51
C ILE A 129 16.30 0.21 -10.87
N SER A 130 17.52 -0.32 -11.00
CA SER A 130 17.92 -1.04 -12.22
C SER A 130 17.21 -2.39 -12.35
N LYS A 131 17.13 -2.89 -13.58
CA LYS A 131 16.51 -4.21 -13.86
C LYS A 131 17.21 -5.34 -13.08
N GLU A 132 18.54 -5.29 -13.03
CA GLU A 132 19.36 -6.30 -12.34
C GLU A 132 19.07 -6.34 -10.84
N ILE A 133 18.99 -5.18 -10.21
CA ILE A 133 18.64 -5.06 -8.79
C ILE A 133 17.20 -5.53 -8.58
N MET A 134 16.27 -5.12 -9.44
CA MET A 134 14.86 -5.52 -9.30
C MET A 134 14.69 -7.03 -9.42
N VAL A 135 15.39 -7.71 -10.31
CA VAL A 135 15.37 -9.17 -10.41
C VAL A 135 15.78 -9.80 -9.07
N GLN A 136 16.83 -9.30 -8.43
CA GLN A 136 17.25 -9.79 -7.11
C GLN A 136 16.16 -9.57 -6.05
N LYS A 137 15.49 -8.41 -6.07
CA LYS A 137 14.39 -8.11 -5.14
C LYS A 137 13.16 -9.00 -5.37
N LEU A 138 12.82 -9.27 -6.62
CA LEU A 138 11.71 -10.18 -6.97
C LEU A 138 11.99 -11.62 -6.53
N LEU A 139 13.23 -12.10 -6.73
CA LEU A 139 13.65 -13.41 -6.24
C LEU A 139 13.55 -13.50 -4.71
N LEU A 140 13.96 -12.44 -4.01
CA LEU A 140 13.85 -12.37 -2.55
C LEU A 140 12.37 -12.36 -2.12
N LEU A 141 11.52 -11.55 -2.74
CA LEU A 141 10.08 -11.54 -2.47
C LEU A 141 9.45 -12.91 -2.64
N LYS A 142 9.85 -13.66 -3.65
CA LYS A 142 9.37 -15.02 -3.92
C LYS A 142 9.66 -15.98 -2.76
N THR A 143 10.77 -15.77 -2.05
CA THR A 143 11.14 -16.60 -0.89
C THR A 143 10.45 -16.18 0.39
N ILE A 144 10.26 -14.89 0.63
CA ILE A 144 9.81 -14.36 1.92
C ILE A 144 8.30 -14.09 1.99
N ASN A 145 7.63 -13.83 0.87
CA ASN A 145 6.20 -13.56 0.82
C ASN A 145 5.45 -14.58 -0.04
N LYS A 146 5.01 -15.66 0.58
CA LYS A 146 4.27 -16.74 -0.09
C LYS A 146 2.84 -16.37 -0.50
N ARG A 147 2.34 -15.21 -0.10
CA ARG A 147 1.01 -14.71 -0.48
C ARG A 147 1.01 -14.04 -1.85
N LEU A 148 2.17 -13.61 -2.35
CA LEU A 148 2.27 -13.01 -3.67
C LEU A 148 2.08 -14.08 -4.76
N PRO A 149 1.40 -13.74 -5.87
CA PRO A 149 1.22 -14.67 -6.98
C PRO A 149 2.55 -15.02 -7.64
N ILE A 150 2.96 -16.27 -7.54
CA ILE A 150 4.24 -16.77 -8.08
C ILE A 150 4.33 -16.53 -9.60
N GLN A 151 3.24 -16.72 -10.32
CA GLN A 151 3.19 -16.53 -11.77
C GLN A 151 3.51 -15.07 -12.17
N GLU A 152 3.00 -14.10 -11.41
CA GLU A 152 3.29 -12.68 -11.63
C GLU A 152 4.74 -12.33 -11.31
N LEU A 153 5.32 -12.94 -10.27
CA LEU A 153 6.74 -12.78 -9.93
C LEU A 153 7.62 -13.38 -11.04
N ASP A 154 7.36 -14.60 -11.45
CA ASP A 154 8.15 -15.30 -12.48
C ASP A 154 8.08 -14.60 -13.83
N LYS A 155 6.92 -14.09 -14.21
CA LYS A 155 6.73 -13.29 -15.41
C LYS A 155 7.66 -12.07 -15.41
N ARG A 156 7.66 -11.28 -14.31
CA ARG A 156 8.49 -10.09 -14.19
C ARG A 156 9.98 -10.41 -14.18
N ILE A 157 10.37 -11.46 -13.45
CA ILE A 157 11.76 -11.92 -13.44
C ILE A 157 12.21 -12.26 -14.86
N LYS A 158 11.40 -12.98 -15.62
CA LYS A 158 11.70 -13.32 -17.02
C LYS A 158 11.80 -12.10 -17.93
N GLU A 159 10.86 -11.16 -17.79
CA GLU A 159 10.83 -9.95 -18.61
C GLU A 159 12.01 -9.00 -18.33
N LEU A 160 12.52 -8.99 -17.12
CA LEU A 160 13.62 -8.13 -16.69
C LEU A 160 15.00 -8.78 -16.86
N SER A 161 15.04 -10.09 -17.05
CA SER A 161 16.30 -10.84 -17.17
C SER A 161 16.92 -10.80 -18.56
#